data_9333c33b5de44b36726b94f4e74f597f
#
_entry.id   9333c33b5de44b36726b94f4e74f597f
#
_cell.length_a   1.000
_cell.length_b   1.000
_cell.length_c   1.000
_cell.angle_alpha   90.00
_cell.angle_beta   90.00
_cell.angle_gamma   90.00
#
_symmetry.space_group_name_H-M   'P 1'
#
loop_
_entity.id
_entity.type
_entity.pdbx_description
1 polymer ?
#
loop_
_entity_poly.entity_id
_entity_poly.type
_entity_poly.pdbx_seq_one_letter_code
_entity_poly.pdbx_strand_id
1 'polypeptide(L)'
;TGIRAVRDMADLPLSAADCVLYVPMQPDYDEIAALLRAGVSVITTAGNMYPQTYGEEVVDKLQAACRAGASVFHGSGINPAFMSDVLPLTLSGLSYRAQRIIVQEVSDVAHYASKAAGIMMDHIGFGKTPHEALRPDNPFIAWMSAYFRESMQMIADHLGVRLERVEDNHEVAIARERVVLSPDCAIEAGTVACRRFEWSGIVNGRPAIILGTYWKTTLDIEPAWPIGSEKEVE
;
A
#
# COMPACT_ATOMS: atom_id res chain seq x y z
N THR A 1 -5.35 20.01 -20.47
CA THR A 1 -4.03 20.58 -20.21
C THR A 1 -3.29 20.98 -21.48
N GLY A 2 -3.71 20.47 -22.69
CA GLY A 2 -3.03 20.72 -23.96
C GLY A 2 -1.70 19.95 -24.14
N ILE A 3 -1.27 19.17 -23.17
CA ILE A 3 -0.05 18.36 -23.25
C ILE A 3 -0.42 16.99 -23.84
N ARG A 4 0.33 16.59 -24.89
CA ARG A 4 0.17 15.29 -25.52
C ARG A 4 0.92 14.21 -24.73
N ALA A 5 0.26 13.10 -24.44
CA ALA A 5 0.91 11.93 -23.87
C ALA A 5 1.87 11.30 -24.89
N VAL A 6 3.04 10.91 -24.45
CA VAL A 6 4.03 10.16 -25.23
C VAL A 6 4.10 8.72 -24.71
N ARG A 7 4.62 7.79 -25.54
CA ARG A 7 4.74 6.37 -25.17
C ARG A 7 6.13 6.01 -24.70
N ASP A 8 7.13 6.70 -25.21
CA ASP A 8 8.53 6.41 -24.93
C ASP A 8 9.10 7.45 -23.98
N MET A 9 9.88 7.01 -23.02
CA MET A 9 10.58 7.87 -22.09
C MET A 9 11.59 8.79 -22.82
N ALA A 10 12.14 8.33 -23.95
CA ALA A 10 13.04 9.12 -24.79
C ALA A 10 12.38 10.38 -25.40
N ASP A 11 11.04 10.36 -25.52
CA ASP A 11 10.27 11.50 -26.04
C ASP A 11 9.90 12.52 -24.96
N LEU A 12 10.26 12.27 -23.70
CA LEU A 12 9.98 13.19 -22.61
C LEU A 12 10.96 14.37 -22.62
N PRO A 13 10.50 15.61 -22.39
CA PRO A 13 11.37 16.79 -22.32
C PRO A 13 12.08 16.85 -20.95
N LEU A 14 12.92 15.85 -20.64
CA LEU A 14 13.57 15.70 -19.33
C LEU A 14 14.44 16.90 -18.97
N SER A 15 15.03 17.59 -19.97
CA SER A 15 15.83 18.80 -19.72
C SER A 15 15.03 20.01 -19.20
N ALA A 16 13.70 19.93 -19.28
CA ALA A 16 12.78 20.94 -18.78
C ALA A 16 12.00 20.49 -17.52
N ALA A 17 12.35 19.33 -16.97
CA ALA A 17 11.69 18.76 -15.81
C ALA A 17 12.64 18.73 -14.60
N ASP A 18 12.18 19.23 -13.46
CA ASP A 18 12.90 19.12 -12.19
C ASP A 18 12.61 17.80 -11.49
N CYS A 19 11.40 17.25 -11.71
CA CYS A 19 10.92 16.05 -11.04
C CYS A 19 9.94 15.27 -11.92
N VAL A 20 9.99 13.95 -11.80
CA VAL A 20 9.03 13.00 -12.38
C VAL A 20 8.27 12.31 -11.28
N LEU A 21 6.94 12.29 -11.37
CA LEU A 21 6.09 11.40 -10.61
C LEU A 21 5.98 10.06 -11.36
N TYR A 22 6.71 9.05 -10.86
CA TYR A 22 6.83 7.72 -11.46
C TYR A 22 5.86 6.76 -10.78
N VAL A 23 4.77 6.40 -11.47
CA VAL A 23 3.65 5.64 -10.86
C VAL A 23 3.21 4.41 -11.67
N PRO A 24 4.11 3.53 -12.08
CA PRO A 24 3.74 2.27 -12.72
C PRO A 24 3.14 1.28 -11.71
N MET A 25 2.59 0.17 -12.22
CA MET A 25 2.16 -0.94 -11.36
C MET A 25 3.33 -1.61 -10.63
N GLN A 26 4.49 -1.69 -11.28
CA GLN A 26 5.74 -2.17 -10.69
C GLN A 26 6.89 -1.28 -11.12
N PRO A 27 7.83 -0.96 -10.23
CA PRO A 27 8.97 -0.10 -10.55
C PRO A 27 9.96 -0.84 -11.46
N ASP A 28 10.48 -0.13 -12.46
CA ASP A 28 11.66 -0.52 -13.22
C ASP A 28 12.85 0.31 -12.75
N TYR A 29 13.82 -0.34 -12.11
CA TYR A 29 14.98 0.35 -11.54
C TYR A 29 15.97 0.84 -12.60
N ASP A 30 15.94 0.32 -13.83
CA ASP A 30 16.75 0.83 -14.92
C ASP A 30 16.19 2.14 -15.46
N GLU A 31 14.85 2.22 -15.61
CA GLU A 31 14.16 3.46 -15.96
C GLU A 31 14.37 4.54 -14.90
N ILE A 32 14.16 4.21 -13.63
CA ILE A 32 14.36 5.13 -12.50
C ILE A 32 15.81 5.65 -12.51
N ALA A 33 16.78 4.75 -12.63
CA ALA A 33 18.19 5.14 -12.66
C ALA A 33 18.56 5.99 -13.88
N ALA A 34 17.91 5.78 -15.03
CA ALA A 34 18.11 6.62 -16.21
C ALA A 34 17.60 8.05 -15.99
N LEU A 35 16.40 8.21 -15.41
CA LEU A 35 15.84 9.52 -15.04
C LEU A 35 16.74 10.25 -14.04
N LEU A 36 17.18 9.56 -12.99
CA LEU A 36 18.06 10.13 -11.97
C LEU A 36 19.39 10.58 -12.55
N ARG A 37 20.03 9.78 -13.42
CA ARG A 37 21.29 10.15 -14.11
C ARG A 37 21.12 11.35 -15.04
N ALA A 38 19.93 11.54 -15.61
CA ALA A 38 19.61 12.71 -16.44
C ALA A 38 19.43 13.99 -15.61
N GLY A 39 19.58 13.94 -14.29
CA GLY A 39 19.44 15.09 -13.40
C GLY A 39 18.00 15.36 -12.96
N VAL A 40 17.07 14.44 -13.23
CA VAL A 40 15.65 14.60 -12.87
C VAL A 40 15.38 13.82 -11.60
N SER A 41 14.84 14.49 -10.59
CA SER A 41 14.41 13.82 -9.35
C SER A 41 13.19 12.94 -9.59
N VAL A 42 13.09 11.84 -8.86
CA VAL A 42 11.98 10.88 -9.02
C VAL A 42 11.25 10.71 -7.70
N ILE A 43 9.94 10.91 -7.73
CA ILE A 43 9.01 10.53 -6.65
C ILE A 43 8.16 9.36 -7.15
N THR A 44 8.03 8.32 -6.36
CA THR A 44 7.20 7.16 -6.71
C THR A 44 6.23 6.78 -5.60
N THR A 45 5.05 6.29 -6.00
CA THR A 45 4.09 5.63 -5.09
C THR A 45 4.02 4.12 -5.36
N ALA A 46 4.91 3.60 -6.21
CA ALA A 46 5.01 2.19 -6.55
C ALA A 46 6.01 1.46 -5.62
N GLY A 47 5.79 1.52 -4.30
CA GLY A 47 6.71 1.00 -3.29
C GLY A 47 7.94 1.89 -3.12
N ASN A 48 9.02 1.29 -2.62
CA ASN A 48 10.30 1.96 -2.39
C ASN A 48 10.29 3.07 -1.31
N MET A 49 9.36 2.99 -0.35
CA MET A 49 9.37 3.81 0.84
C MET A 49 10.60 3.49 1.71
N TYR A 50 11.01 2.22 1.69
CA TYR A 50 12.21 1.74 2.38
C TYR A 50 13.04 0.82 1.44
N PRO A 51 13.82 1.39 0.50
CA PRO A 51 14.53 0.63 -0.53
C PRO A 51 15.49 -0.46 0.00
N GLN A 52 15.93 -0.36 1.24
CA GLN A 52 16.78 -1.36 1.92
C GLN A 52 16.16 -2.77 1.91
N THR A 53 14.84 -2.87 1.86
CA THR A 53 14.12 -4.16 1.79
C THR A 53 14.30 -4.89 0.45
N TYR A 54 14.73 -4.18 -0.60
CA TYR A 54 14.99 -4.74 -1.92
C TYR A 54 16.44 -5.19 -2.14
N GLY A 55 17.30 -5.02 -1.13
CA GLY A 55 18.68 -5.44 -1.12
C GLY A 55 19.69 -4.36 -1.56
N GLU A 56 20.96 -4.63 -1.27
CA GLU A 56 22.07 -3.67 -1.48
C GLU A 56 22.24 -3.29 -2.95
N GLU A 57 22.01 -4.21 -3.88
CA GLU A 57 22.16 -3.96 -5.32
C GLU A 57 21.23 -2.84 -5.80
N VAL A 58 19.97 -2.86 -5.35
CA VAL A 58 18.97 -1.80 -5.69
C VAL A 58 19.36 -0.47 -5.05
N VAL A 59 19.74 -0.51 -3.78
CA VAL A 59 20.16 0.70 -3.05
C VAL A 59 21.37 1.34 -3.72
N ASP A 60 22.40 0.56 -4.03
CA ASP A 60 23.63 1.04 -4.67
C ASP A 60 23.37 1.61 -6.06
N LYS A 61 22.52 0.93 -6.87
CA LYS A 61 22.11 1.40 -8.19
C LYS A 61 21.44 2.78 -8.11
N LEU A 62 20.46 2.95 -7.22
CA LEU A 62 19.73 4.19 -7.04
C LEU A 62 20.65 5.31 -6.50
N GLN A 63 21.46 5.01 -5.49
CA GLN A 63 22.41 5.98 -4.94
C GLN A 63 23.46 6.43 -5.96
N ALA A 64 23.99 5.50 -6.75
CA ALA A 64 24.95 5.84 -7.81
C ALA A 64 24.31 6.74 -8.88
N ALA A 65 23.06 6.46 -9.26
CA ALA A 65 22.32 7.26 -10.22
C ALA A 65 22.02 8.68 -9.67
N CYS A 66 21.58 8.78 -8.42
CA CYS A 66 21.35 10.06 -7.73
C CYS A 66 22.61 10.91 -7.69
N ARG A 67 23.76 10.31 -7.31
CA ARG A 67 25.04 11.03 -7.28
C ARG A 67 25.49 11.51 -8.65
N ALA A 68 25.31 10.67 -9.68
CA ALA A 68 25.71 11.01 -11.05
C ALA A 68 24.91 12.17 -11.64
N GLY A 69 23.61 12.24 -11.35
CA GLY A 69 22.71 13.27 -11.87
C GLY A 69 22.47 14.45 -10.91
N ALA A 70 23.07 14.44 -9.71
CA ALA A 70 22.74 15.41 -8.64
C ALA A 70 21.22 15.49 -8.36
N SER A 71 20.54 14.36 -8.40
CA SER A 71 19.10 14.20 -8.27
C SER A 71 18.71 13.44 -7.01
N VAL A 72 17.42 13.39 -6.70
CA VAL A 72 16.88 12.72 -5.51
C VAL A 72 15.85 11.68 -5.91
N PHE A 73 15.88 10.52 -5.26
CA PHE A 73 14.84 9.49 -5.32
C PHE A 73 14.06 9.46 -4.02
N HIS A 74 12.71 9.44 -4.11
CA HIS A 74 11.85 9.38 -2.94
C HIS A 74 10.65 8.47 -3.19
N GLY A 75 10.54 7.38 -2.41
CA GLY A 75 9.33 6.57 -2.30
C GLY A 75 8.33 7.23 -1.34
N SER A 76 7.06 7.29 -1.71
CA SER A 76 6.01 7.96 -0.96
C SER A 76 4.66 7.26 -1.16
N GLY A 77 3.64 7.69 -0.43
CA GLY A 77 2.27 7.20 -0.52
C GLY A 77 1.44 7.66 0.67
N ILE A 78 0.17 7.29 0.68
CA ILE A 78 -0.71 7.52 1.83
C ILE A 78 -0.67 6.32 2.76
N ASN A 79 -1.01 5.12 2.25
CA ASN A 79 -1.01 3.87 2.99
C ASN A 79 -0.79 2.67 2.05
N PRO A 80 0.33 1.95 2.17
CA PRO A 80 1.46 2.24 3.04
C PRO A 80 2.22 3.51 2.63
N ALA A 81 3.04 4.01 3.46
CA ALA A 81 4.01 5.07 3.56
C ALA A 81 3.64 6.04 4.69
N PHE A 82 3.00 7.20 4.38
CA PHE A 82 2.77 8.23 5.40
C PHE A 82 2.05 7.70 6.66
N MET A 83 0.91 7.02 6.48
CA MET A 83 0.12 6.51 7.62
C MET A 83 0.76 5.30 8.29
N SER A 84 1.40 4.42 7.52
CA SER A 84 1.93 3.16 8.05
C SER A 84 3.35 3.26 8.60
N ASP A 85 4.10 4.31 8.29
CA ASP A 85 5.48 4.47 8.75
C ASP A 85 5.81 5.87 9.26
N VAL A 86 5.72 6.92 8.44
CA VAL A 86 6.13 8.28 8.83
C VAL A 86 5.36 8.80 10.04
N LEU A 87 4.03 8.62 10.04
CA LEU A 87 3.18 9.09 11.13
C LEU A 87 3.46 8.35 12.45
N PRO A 88 3.43 7.00 12.50
CA PRO A 88 3.72 6.28 13.73
C PRO A 88 5.16 6.49 14.22
N LEU A 89 6.14 6.64 13.33
CA LEU A 89 7.51 6.97 13.73
C LEU A 89 7.61 8.36 14.32
N THR A 90 6.93 9.35 13.75
CA THR A 90 6.87 10.71 14.30
C THR A 90 6.22 10.71 15.68
N LEU A 91 5.09 10.01 15.84
CA LEU A 91 4.37 9.93 17.12
C LEU A 91 5.15 9.11 18.17
N SER A 92 5.95 8.14 17.77
CA SER A 92 6.77 7.36 18.69
C SER A 92 7.76 8.22 19.47
N GLY A 93 8.20 9.35 18.88
CA GLY A 93 9.05 10.35 19.56
C GLY A 93 8.39 11.05 20.76
N LEU A 94 7.06 10.96 20.91
CA LEU A 94 6.32 11.46 22.06
C LEU A 94 6.28 10.45 23.23
N SER A 95 6.72 9.23 23.00
CA SER A 95 6.73 8.15 23.98
C SER A 95 8.14 7.85 24.44
N TYR A 96 8.32 7.66 25.75
CA TYR A 96 9.62 7.22 26.29
C TYR A 96 10.04 5.85 25.73
N ARG A 97 9.07 4.96 25.50
CA ARG A 97 9.29 3.62 24.95
C ARG A 97 8.00 3.11 24.27
N ALA A 98 8.01 2.99 22.97
CA ALA A 98 6.94 2.30 22.24
C ALA A 98 7.09 0.78 22.45
N GLN A 99 6.08 0.14 23.03
CA GLN A 99 6.04 -1.31 23.21
C GLN A 99 5.31 -2.01 22.07
N ARG A 100 4.38 -1.31 21.43
CA ARG A 100 3.55 -1.80 20.34
C ARG A 100 3.12 -0.64 19.47
N ILE A 101 3.14 -0.84 18.16
CA ILE A 101 2.61 0.09 17.18
C ILE A 101 1.48 -0.62 16.45
N ILE A 102 0.31 0.01 16.40
CA ILE A 102 -0.83 -0.47 15.65
C ILE A 102 -1.28 0.67 14.75
N VAL A 103 -1.31 0.41 13.45
CA VAL A 103 -1.87 1.31 12.45
C VAL A 103 -3.00 0.59 11.74
N GLN A 104 -4.18 1.17 11.76
CA GLN A 104 -5.36 0.63 11.09
C GLN A 104 -6.04 1.74 10.31
N GLU A 105 -6.20 1.53 9.02
CA GLU A 105 -6.99 2.38 8.14
C GLU A 105 -8.34 1.73 7.89
N VAL A 106 -9.40 2.52 7.89
CA VAL A 106 -10.73 2.09 7.45
C VAL A 106 -11.17 2.97 6.29
N SER A 107 -11.34 2.37 5.12
CA SER A 107 -11.70 3.08 3.89
C SER A 107 -13.03 2.58 3.33
N ASP A 108 -13.95 3.51 3.06
CA ASP A 108 -15.13 3.24 2.25
C ASP A 108 -14.75 3.31 0.78
N VAL A 109 -14.76 2.15 0.12
CA VAL A 109 -14.34 2.02 -1.29
C VAL A 109 -15.54 1.88 -2.25
N ALA A 110 -16.77 2.00 -1.75
CA ALA A 110 -17.97 1.84 -2.57
C ALA A 110 -17.99 2.77 -3.80
N HIS A 111 -17.53 4.02 -3.64
CA HIS A 111 -17.53 4.99 -4.75
C HIS A 111 -16.36 4.83 -5.73
N TYR A 112 -15.38 3.99 -5.46
CA TYR A 112 -14.35 3.69 -6.45
C TYR A 112 -14.83 2.69 -7.51
N ALA A 113 -15.91 1.96 -7.24
CA ALA A 113 -16.43 0.91 -8.12
C ALA A 113 -16.75 1.38 -9.54
N SER A 114 -17.21 2.63 -9.72
CA SER A 114 -17.52 3.17 -11.04
C SER A 114 -16.28 3.39 -11.93
N LYS A 115 -15.09 3.54 -11.32
CA LYS A 115 -13.84 3.84 -12.04
C LYS A 115 -12.83 2.69 -12.01
N ALA A 116 -12.89 1.85 -11.00
CA ALA A 116 -11.95 0.77 -10.76
C ALA A 116 -12.64 -0.57 -10.53
N ALA A 117 -13.86 -0.76 -11.05
CA ALA A 117 -14.67 -1.96 -10.83
C ALA A 117 -13.92 -3.26 -11.12
N GLY A 118 -13.19 -3.32 -12.25
CA GLY A 118 -12.39 -4.49 -12.61
C GLY A 118 -11.33 -4.84 -11.55
N ILE A 119 -10.59 -3.84 -11.07
CA ILE A 119 -9.57 -4.05 -10.02
C ILE A 119 -10.23 -4.50 -8.74
N MET A 120 -11.33 -3.86 -8.33
CA MET A 120 -12.03 -4.19 -7.09
C MET A 120 -12.59 -5.60 -7.11
N MET A 121 -13.25 -5.98 -8.20
CA MET A 121 -13.92 -7.29 -8.31
C MET A 121 -12.92 -8.41 -8.63
N ASP A 122 -11.98 -8.19 -9.53
CA ASP A 122 -11.09 -9.25 -10.02
C ASP A 122 -9.88 -9.49 -9.12
N HIS A 123 -9.25 -8.44 -8.62
CA HIS A 123 -8.00 -8.52 -7.87
C HIS A 123 -8.22 -8.45 -6.36
N ILE A 124 -9.00 -7.49 -5.88
CA ILE A 124 -9.29 -7.36 -4.45
C ILE A 124 -10.26 -8.46 -4.00
N GLY A 125 -11.19 -8.86 -4.86
CA GLY A 125 -12.09 -9.99 -4.65
C GLY A 125 -13.45 -9.62 -4.08
N PHE A 126 -13.88 -8.36 -4.20
CA PHE A 126 -15.27 -7.99 -3.90
C PHE A 126 -16.24 -8.73 -4.85
N GLY A 127 -17.39 -9.12 -4.35
CA GLY A 127 -18.38 -9.89 -5.11
C GLY A 127 -17.99 -11.36 -5.36
N LYS A 128 -16.82 -11.82 -4.93
CA LYS A 128 -16.40 -13.24 -4.98
C LYS A 128 -16.83 -13.99 -3.73
N THR A 129 -16.78 -15.31 -3.79
CA THR A 129 -16.93 -16.13 -2.58
C THR A 129 -15.75 -15.92 -1.64
N PRO A 130 -15.90 -16.10 -0.31
CA PRO A 130 -14.79 -16.02 0.63
C PRO A 130 -13.59 -16.89 0.26
N HIS A 131 -13.83 -18.09 -0.23
CA HIS A 131 -12.79 -19.03 -0.65
C HIS A 131 -11.98 -18.49 -1.84
N GLU A 132 -12.63 -17.91 -2.84
CA GLU A 132 -11.94 -17.32 -4.00
C GLU A 132 -11.15 -16.05 -3.62
N ALA A 133 -11.73 -15.22 -2.76
CA ALA A 133 -11.10 -13.98 -2.34
C ALA A 133 -9.85 -14.20 -1.47
N LEU A 134 -9.84 -15.26 -0.65
CA LEU A 134 -8.73 -15.59 0.26
C LEU A 134 -7.70 -16.56 -0.34
N ARG A 135 -7.74 -16.81 -1.64
CA ARG A 135 -6.77 -17.70 -2.29
C ARG A 135 -5.33 -17.24 -2.02
N PRO A 136 -4.45 -18.17 -1.56
CA PRO A 136 -3.05 -17.82 -1.24
C PRO A 136 -2.22 -17.36 -2.43
N ASP A 137 -2.63 -17.77 -3.65
CA ASP A 137 -1.95 -17.44 -4.90
C ASP A 137 -2.46 -16.13 -5.55
N ASN A 138 -3.23 -15.32 -4.82
CA ASN A 138 -3.70 -14.03 -5.32
C ASN A 138 -2.52 -13.04 -5.44
N PRO A 139 -2.12 -12.64 -6.66
CA PRO A 139 -0.97 -11.77 -6.86
C PRO A 139 -1.15 -10.38 -6.25
N PHE A 140 -2.39 -9.92 -6.08
CA PHE A 140 -2.69 -8.65 -5.44
C PHE A 140 -2.31 -8.68 -3.95
N ILE A 141 -2.57 -9.79 -3.25
CA ILE A 141 -2.18 -9.96 -1.84
C ILE A 141 -0.65 -9.94 -1.71
N ALA A 142 0.05 -10.65 -2.58
CA ALA A 142 1.51 -10.67 -2.58
C ALA A 142 2.11 -9.28 -2.83
N TRP A 143 1.54 -8.54 -3.77
CA TRP A 143 1.94 -7.18 -4.10
C TRP A 143 1.70 -6.20 -2.93
N MET A 144 0.52 -6.23 -2.33
CA MET A 144 0.19 -5.45 -1.12
C MET A 144 1.13 -5.79 0.04
N SER A 145 1.36 -7.09 0.27
CA SER A 145 2.23 -7.57 1.36
C SER A 145 3.66 -7.06 1.21
N ALA A 146 4.19 -6.98 -0.02
CA ALA A 146 5.52 -6.44 -0.24
C ALA A 146 5.63 -4.99 0.26
N TYR A 147 4.66 -4.15 -0.06
CA TYR A 147 4.68 -2.73 0.33
C TYR A 147 4.48 -2.51 1.84
N PHE A 148 3.57 -3.24 2.47
CA PHE A 148 3.37 -3.14 3.92
C PHE A 148 4.57 -3.69 4.70
N ARG A 149 5.29 -4.68 4.17
CA ARG A 149 6.54 -5.20 4.75
C ARG A 149 7.67 -4.17 4.70
N GLU A 150 7.73 -3.29 3.70
CA GLU A 150 8.65 -2.16 3.68
C GLU A 150 8.45 -1.23 4.88
N SER A 151 7.22 -0.74 5.07
CA SER A 151 6.87 0.13 6.20
C SER A 151 7.14 -0.55 7.54
N MET A 152 6.82 -1.84 7.64
CA MET A 152 7.07 -2.62 8.86
C MET A 152 8.55 -2.74 9.18
N GLN A 153 9.39 -3.01 8.17
CA GLN A 153 10.84 -3.07 8.35
C GLN A 153 11.41 -1.71 8.72
N MET A 154 10.95 -0.64 8.07
CA MET A 154 11.35 0.73 8.41
C MET A 154 11.05 1.07 9.87
N ILE A 155 9.86 0.72 10.37
CA ILE A 155 9.49 0.91 11.77
C ILE A 155 10.42 0.09 12.68
N ALA A 156 10.64 -1.17 12.37
CA ALA A 156 11.46 -2.06 13.18
C ALA A 156 12.90 -1.55 13.31
N ASP A 157 13.51 -1.17 12.20
CA ASP A 157 14.88 -0.65 12.16
C ASP A 157 14.99 0.67 12.93
N HIS A 158 14.01 1.56 12.77
CA HIS A 158 14.00 2.85 13.47
C HIS A 158 13.83 2.71 14.99
N LEU A 159 13.05 1.74 15.43
CA LEU A 159 12.88 1.42 16.84
C LEU A 159 14.01 0.55 17.41
N GLY A 160 14.94 0.11 16.58
CA GLY A 160 16.04 -0.79 16.97
C GLY A 160 15.56 -2.16 17.41
N VAL A 161 14.46 -2.68 16.84
CA VAL A 161 13.92 -4.00 17.13
C VAL A 161 14.09 -4.92 15.91
N ARG A 162 14.37 -6.20 16.19
CA ARG A 162 14.51 -7.22 15.15
C ARG A 162 13.20 -7.95 14.94
N LEU A 163 12.69 -7.92 13.72
CA LEU A 163 11.57 -8.77 13.32
C LEU A 163 12.03 -10.22 13.20
N GLU A 164 11.32 -11.12 13.88
CA GLU A 164 11.54 -12.57 13.77
C GLU A 164 10.87 -13.11 12.50
N ARG A 165 9.64 -12.64 12.24
CA ARG A 165 8.82 -12.95 11.07
C ARG A 165 7.68 -11.95 10.94
N VAL A 166 7.04 -11.95 9.78
CA VAL A 166 5.78 -11.24 9.54
C VAL A 166 4.69 -12.25 9.26
N GLU A 167 3.59 -12.17 9.99
CA GLU A 167 2.40 -12.99 9.84
C GLU A 167 1.34 -12.22 9.06
N ASP A 168 0.75 -12.85 8.05
CA ASP A 168 -0.32 -12.29 7.23
C ASP A 168 -1.66 -12.76 7.80
N ASN A 169 -2.52 -11.81 8.21
CA ASN A 169 -3.83 -12.05 8.80
C ASN A 169 -4.91 -11.38 7.95
N HIS A 170 -5.33 -12.06 6.89
CA HIS A 170 -6.31 -11.52 5.96
C HIS A 170 -7.67 -12.14 6.21
N GLU A 171 -8.70 -11.31 6.27
CA GLU A 171 -10.07 -11.73 6.48
C GLU A 171 -11.01 -11.07 5.47
N VAL A 172 -12.18 -11.66 5.32
CA VAL A 172 -13.27 -11.13 4.52
C VAL A 172 -14.58 -11.17 5.31
N ALA A 173 -15.47 -10.24 4.99
CA ALA A 173 -16.86 -10.31 5.42
C ALA A 173 -17.78 -10.19 4.20
N ILE A 174 -18.89 -10.92 4.23
CA ILE A 174 -19.86 -10.98 3.14
C ILE A 174 -20.98 -9.96 3.35
N ALA A 175 -21.58 -9.50 2.26
CA ALA A 175 -22.79 -8.71 2.31
C ALA A 175 -23.98 -9.56 2.80
N ARG A 176 -24.79 -9.04 3.72
CA ARG A 176 -26.06 -9.68 4.10
C ARG A 176 -27.13 -9.47 3.06
N GLU A 177 -27.13 -8.32 2.41
CA GLU A 177 -28.03 -7.96 1.33
C GLU A 177 -27.26 -7.52 0.10
N ARG A 178 -27.93 -7.44 -1.04
CA ARG A 178 -27.34 -6.96 -2.28
C ARG A 178 -26.94 -5.47 -2.17
N VAL A 179 -25.70 -5.15 -2.48
CA VAL A 179 -25.15 -3.78 -2.45
C VAL A 179 -24.94 -3.27 -3.88
N VAL A 180 -25.64 -2.22 -4.28
CA VAL A 180 -25.48 -1.58 -5.59
C VAL A 180 -24.41 -0.49 -5.47
N LEU A 181 -23.27 -0.67 -6.16
CA LEU A 181 -22.14 0.27 -6.17
C LEU A 181 -22.23 1.27 -7.33
N SER A 182 -22.77 0.81 -8.46
CA SER A 182 -23.06 1.64 -9.64
C SER A 182 -24.12 0.95 -10.49
N PRO A 183 -24.66 1.60 -11.55
CA PRO A 183 -25.65 0.97 -12.45
C PRO A 183 -25.18 -0.39 -12.99
N ASP A 184 -23.87 -0.55 -13.24
CA ASP A 184 -23.28 -1.73 -13.86
C ASP A 184 -22.47 -2.59 -12.89
N CYS A 185 -22.47 -2.26 -11.58
CA CYS A 185 -21.68 -2.96 -10.58
C CYS A 185 -22.45 -3.15 -9.28
N ALA A 186 -22.62 -4.40 -8.86
CA ALA A 186 -23.23 -4.76 -7.59
C ALA A 186 -22.52 -5.93 -6.94
N ILE A 187 -22.61 -6.01 -5.64
CA ILE A 187 -22.15 -7.13 -4.80
C ILE A 187 -23.39 -7.89 -4.37
N GLU A 188 -23.49 -9.16 -4.70
CA GLU A 188 -24.63 -9.98 -4.32
C GLU A 188 -24.54 -10.42 -2.85
N ALA A 189 -25.68 -10.64 -2.23
CA ALA A 189 -25.75 -11.20 -0.87
C ALA A 189 -24.97 -12.51 -0.76
N GLY A 190 -24.24 -12.70 0.33
CA GLY A 190 -23.39 -13.88 0.54
C GLY A 190 -22.02 -13.81 -0.15
N THR A 191 -21.70 -12.72 -0.85
CA THR A 191 -20.39 -12.51 -1.45
C THR A 191 -19.58 -11.43 -0.71
N VAL A 192 -18.27 -11.39 -0.93
CA VAL A 192 -17.35 -10.50 -0.21
C VAL A 192 -17.69 -9.03 -0.44
N ALA A 193 -17.95 -8.32 0.62
CA ALA A 193 -18.26 -6.89 0.63
C ALA A 193 -17.30 -6.07 1.50
N CYS A 194 -16.50 -6.74 2.32
CA CYS A 194 -15.50 -6.10 3.14
C CYS A 194 -14.23 -6.97 3.21
N ARG A 195 -13.07 -6.34 3.20
CA ARG A 195 -11.76 -7.00 3.31
C ARG A 195 -10.91 -6.35 4.38
N ARG A 196 -10.33 -7.20 5.23
CA ARG A 196 -9.24 -6.83 6.13
C ARG A 196 -7.95 -7.42 5.60
N PHE A 197 -7.00 -6.55 5.32
CA PHE A 197 -5.61 -6.91 5.12
C PHE A 197 -4.85 -6.49 6.37
N GLU A 198 -4.19 -7.42 7.03
CA GLU A 198 -3.41 -7.13 8.22
C GLU A 198 -2.10 -7.91 8.20
N TRP A 199 -1.04 -7.26 8.60
CA TRP A 199 0.31 -7.82 8.74
C TRP A 199 0.80 -7.57 10.16
N SER A 200 1.30 -8.63 10.81
CA SER A 200 1.81 -8.59 12.17
C SER A 200 3.29 -8.89 12.21
N GLY A 201 4.11 -7.92 12.56
CA GLY A 201 5.54 -8.07 12.81
C GLY A 201 5.80 -8.62 14.20
N ILE A 202 6.41 -9.80 14.26
CA ILE A 202 6.66 -10.52 15.50
C ILE A 202 8.04 -10.16 16.06
N VAL A 203 8.06 -9.71 17.30
CA VAL A 203 9.26 -9.38 18.08
C VAL A 203 9.15 -10.07 19.44
N ASN A 204 10.16 -10.86 19.83
CA ASN A 204 10.16 -11.63 21.08
C ASN A 204 8.89 -12.49 21.23
N GLY A 205 8.50 -13.16 20.14
CA GLY A 205 7.34 -14.05 20.10
C GLY A 205 5.96 -13.36 20.18
N ARG A 206 5.89 -12.03 20.09
CA ARG A 206 4.64 -11.26 20.21
C ARG A 206 4.46 -10.28 19.05
N PRO A 207 3.22 -10.01 18.62
CA PRO A 207 2.93 -8.95 17.65
C PRO A 207 3.29 -7.58 18.26
N ALA A 208 4.33 -6.94 17.73
CA ALA A 208 4.81 -5.64 18.16
C ALA A 208 4.50 -4.52 17.18
N ILE A 209 4.43 -4.84 15.88
CA ILE A 209 4.06 -3.90 14.83
C ILE A 209 2.91 -4.52 14.05
N ILE A 210 1.76 -3.86 14.04
CA ILE A 210 0.56 -4.33 13.33
C ILE A 210 0.15 -3.24 12.36
N LEU A 211 0.15 -3.57 11.08
CA LEU A 211 -0.29 -2.68 10.02
C LEU A 211 -1.50 -3.30 9.33
N GLY A 212 -2.59 -2.55 9.22
CA GLY A 212 -3.82 -3.06 8.64
C GLY A 212 -4.60 -2.04 7.84
N THR A 213 -5.33 -2.52 6.85
CA THR A 213 -6.32 -1.73 6.12
C THR A 213 -7.61 -2.52 5.95
N TYR A 214 -8.71 -1.85 6.25
CA TYR A 214 -10.07 -2.36 6.13
C TYR A 214 -10.77 -1.63 5.00
N TRP A 215 -11.05 -2.34 3.93
CA TRP A 215 -11.79 -1.81 2.79
C TRP A 215 -13.21 -2.35 2.82
N LYS A 216 -14.17 -1.43 2.91
CA LYS A 216 -15.60 -1.75 2.99
C LYS A 216 -16.38 -1.13 1.84
N THR A 217 -17.44 -1.81 1.44
CA THR A 217 -18.44 -1.29 0.51
C THR A 217 -19.81 -1.10 1.17
N THR A 218 -19.98 -1.67 2.35
CA THR A 218 -21.17 -1.56 3.21
C THR A 218 -20.78 -1.86 4.66
N LEU A 219 -21.63 -1.47 5.60
CA LEU A 219 -21.53 -1.86 7.02
C LEU A 219 -22.43 -3.06 7.37
N ASP A 220 -23.37 -3.43 6.49
CA ASP A 220 -24.23 -4.61 6.67
C ASP A 220 -23.54 -5.87 6.18
N ILE A 221 -22.65 -6.39 7.04
CA ILE A 221 -21.75 -7.50 6.74
C ILE A 221 -21.80 -8.61 7.77
N GLU A 222 -21.33 -9.78 7.37
CA GLU A 222 -21.16 -10.96 8.23
C GLU A 222 -19.78 -11.61 8.00
N PRO A 223 -18.95 -11.87 9.06
CA PRO A 223 -19.19 -11.43 10.44
C PRO A 223 -19.21 -9.91 10.58
N ALA A 224 -19.93 -9.39 11.55
CA ALA A 224 -19.90 -7.97 11.87
C ALA A 224 -18.52 -7.58 12.42
N TRP A 225 -17.92 -6.57 11.84
CA TRP A 225 -16.66 -5.98 12.35
C TRP A 225 -16.95 -4.64 13.03
N PRO A 226 -16.27 -4.31 14.13
CA PRO A 226 -16.43 -3.04 14.82
C PRO A 226 -15.67 -1.93 14.07
N ILE A 227 -16.00 -1.69 12.79
CA ILE A 227 -15.32 -0.73 11.94
C ILE A 227 -16.31 0.31 11.41
N GLY A 228 -16.01 1.58 11.65
CA GLY A 228 -16.71 2.70 11.04
C GLY A 228 -18.20 2.78 11.36
N SER A 229 -18.62 2.40 12.57
CA SER A 229 -19.96 2.72 13.06
C SER A 229 -20.04 4.20 13.38
N GLU A 230 -21.17 4.85 13.09
CA GLU A 230 -21.42 6.26 13.45
C GLU A 230 -21.33 6.55 14.97
N LYS A 231 -21.17 5.50 15.78
CA LYS A 231 -21.05 5.57 17.24
C LYS A 231 -19.62 5.68 17.77
N GLU A 232 -18.60 5.59 16.90
CA GLU A 232 -17.19 5.67 17.32
C GLU A 232 -16.58 7.06 17.11
N VAL A 233 -17.39 8.09 16.88
CA VAL A 233 -16.97 9.49 16.88
C VAL A 233 -17.54 10.15 18.16
N GLU A 234 -17.02 9.74 19.30
CA GLU A 234 -17.10 10.49 20.56
C GLU A 234 -15.70 10.82 21.07
#